data_860518772d0c0003756bb2c556b5cc19
#
_entry.id   860518772d0c0003756bb2c556b5cc19
#
_cell.length_a   1.000
_cell.length_b   1.000
_cell.length_c   1.000
_cell.angle_alpha   90.00
_cell.angle_beta   90.00
_cell.angle_gamma   90.00
#
_symmetry.space_group_name_H-M   'P 1'
#
loop_
_entity.id
_entity.type
_entity.pdbx_description
1 polymer ?
#
loop_
_entity_poly.entity_id
_entity_poly.type
_entity_poly.pdbx_seq_one_letter_code
_entity_poly.pdbx_strand_id
1 'polypeptide(L)'
;AQAAGVRHAIWSTLEDTRKWVPLDDNRMPTLMGKYKVPHFDAKGESDRLFTDAGVPTTFLLTSFYWDNLIHFGMGPKAGPDGRLYFALPMADRPLPGIAAEDIGRCAHGIFKRGTEFAGRTVGIAGEHLTGAQMAAGLTRALGREVVHQHVPFDVYRGLGFPGAEDLGNMFQFKRD
;
A
#
# COMPACT_ATOMS: atom_id res chain seq x y z
N ALA A 1 -14.70 -12.04 -17.73
CA ALA A 1 -15.64 -12.14 -16.61
C ALA A 1 -17.08 -12.08 -17.12
N GLN A 2 -17.50 -11.02 -17.82
CA GLN A 2 -18.88 -10.88 -18.34
C GLN A 2 -19.30 -12.06 -19.23
N ALA A 3 -18.51 -12.38 -20.26
CA ALA A 3 -18.78 -13.50 -21.18
C ALA A 3 -18.84 -14.87 -20.47
N ALA A 4 -18.22 -15.01 -19.30
CA ALA A 4 -18.26 -16.22 -18.48
C ALA A 4 -19.37 -16.21 -17.42
N GLY A 5 -20.27 -15.22 -17.42
CA GLY A 5 -21.38 -15.11 -16.49
C GLY A 5 -20.92 -14.96 -15.02
N VAL A 6 -19.79 -14.30 -14.76
CA VAL A 6 -19.30 -14.04 -13.41
C VAL A 6 -20.31 -13.19 -12.65
N ARG A 7 -20.82 -13.70 -11.53
CA ARG A 7 -21.86 -13.06 -10.73
C ARG A 7 -21.34 -12.04 -9.72
N HIS A 8 -20.07 -12.15 -9.33
CA HIS A 8 -19.42 -11.21 -8.43
C HIS A 8 -17.90 -11.27 -8.64
N ALA A 9 -17.28 -10.11 -8.77
CA ALA A 9 -15.83 -9.95 -8.81
C ALA A 9 -15.37 -9.09 -7.62
N ILE A 10 -14.16 -9.32 -7.16
CA ILE A 10 -13.46 -8.41 -6.25
C ILE A 10 -12.23 -7.90 -6.99
N TRP A 11 -12.16 -6.60 -7.20
CA TRP A 11 -11.00 -5.94 -7.77
C TRP A 11 -10.15 -5.33 -6.65
N SER A 12 -8.90 -5.80 -6.51
CA SER A 12 -7.92 -5.23 -5.59
C SER A 12 -7.44 -3.89 -6.15
N THR A 13 -8.12 -2.82 -5.77
CA THR A 13 -7.85 -1.46 -6.24
C THR A 13 -7.03 -0.66 -5.23
N LEU A 14 -6.67 0.54 -5.60
CA LEU A 14 -6.08 1.58 -4.75
C LEU A 14 -6.64 2.94 -5.16
N GLU A 15 -6.37 3.96 -4.37
CA GLU A 15 -6.81 5.32 -4.64
C GLU A 15 -6.13 5.88 -5.91
N ASP A 16 -6.89 6.56 -6.77
CA ASP A 16 -6.31 7.44 -7.78
C ASP A 16 -5.84 8.73 -7.07
N THR A 17 -4.56 8.79 -6.74
CA THR A 17 -3.98 9.84 -5.90
C THR A 17 -4.02 11.22 -6.54
N ARG A 18 -4.19 11.28 -7.88
CA ARG A 18 -4.33 12.54 -8.65
C ARG A 18 -5.57 13.35 -8.28
N LYS A 19 -6.55 12.72 -7.60
CA LYS A 19 -7.74 13.39 -7.07
C LYS A 19 -7.42 14.32 -5.88
N TRP A 20 -6.32 14.06 -5.17
CA TRP A 20 -5.87 14.84 -4.00
C TRP A 20 -4.57 15.61 -4.27
N VAL A 21 -3.73 15.06 -5.14
CA VAL A 21 -2.46 15.66 -5.57
C VAL A 21 -2.46 15.74 -7.09
N PRO A 22 -3.02 16.83 -7.68
CA PRO A 22 -3.05 17.04 -9.12
C PRO A 22 -1.65 17.00 -9.77
N LEU A 23 -1.57 16.74 -11.06
CA LEU A 23 -0.28 16.57 -11.76
C LEU A 23 0.60 17.82 -11.71
N ASP A 24 0.02 19.00 -11.61
CA ASP A 24 0.70 20.30 -11.48
C ASP A 24 1.07 20.65 -10.03
N ASP A 25 0.70 19.84 -9.06
CA ASP A 25 1.07 20.03 -7.66
C ASP A 25 2.53 19.59 -7.42
N ASN A 26 3.40 20.56 -7.14
CA ASN A 26 4.84 20.34 -6.98
C ASN A 26 5.25 19.79 -5.61
N ARG A 27 4.30 19.56 -4.67
CA ARG A 27 4.60 18.90 -3.39
C ARG A 27 5.09 17.47 -3.56
N MET A 28 4.69 16.82 -4.66
CA MET A 28 5.07 15.47 -5.02
C MET A 28 5.46 15.41 -6.50
N PRO A 29 6.61 14.80 -6.87
CA PRO A 29 7.00 14.68 -8.26
C PRO A 29 5.97 13.86 -9.07
N THR A 30 5.75 14.30 -10.32
CA THR A 30 4.96 13.53 -11.29
C THR A 30 5.86 12.50 -11.95
N LEU A 31 5.48 11.23 -11.88
CA LEU A 31 6.21 10.12 -12.44
C LEU A 31 5.59 9.66 -13.77
N MET A 32 6.42 9.17 -14.69
CA MET A 32 6.00 8.68 -16.01
C MET A 32 5.15 9.71 -16.79
N GLY A 33 5.25 10.99 -16.46
CA GLY A 33 4.51 12.09 -17.09
C GLY A 33 3.01 12.16 -16.81
N LYS A 34 2.45 11.21 -16.03
CA LYS A 34 0.99 11.11 -15.84
C LYS A 34 0.51 10.56 -14.49
N TYR A 35 1.42 10.18 -13.60
CA TYR A 35 1.08 9.60 -12.30
C TYR A 35 1.76 10.34 -11.15
N LYS A 36 1.07 10.40 -10.01
CA LYS A 36 1.68 10.79 -8.74
C LYS A 36 2.21 9.57 -8.01
N VAL A 37 1.39 8.54 -7.87
CA VAL A 37 1.78 7.23 -7.33
C VAL A 37 1.41 6.17 -8.37
N PRO A 38 2.33 5.80 -9.29
CA PRO A 38 2.05 4.96 -10.44
C PRO A 38 1.24 3.69 -10.15
N HIS A 39 1.63 2.90 -9.14
CA HIS A 39 0.93 1.66 -8.84
C HIS A 39 -0.46 1.88 -8.19
N PHE A 40 -0.70 3.03 -7.54
CA PHE A 40 -2.03 3.43 -7.04
C PHE A 40 -2.90 3.93 -8.18
N ASP A 41 -2.41 4.93 -8.90
CA ASP A 41 -3.16 5.61 -9.94
C ASP A 41 -3.57 4.67 -11.06
N ALA A 42 -2.68 3.73 -11.44
CA ALA A 42 -2.98 2.74 -12.47
C ALA A 42 -4.09 1.76 -12.04
N LYS A 43 -4.14 1.40 -10.74
CA LYS A 43 -5.24 0.57 -10.22
C LYS A 43 -6.55 1.37 -10.14
N GLY A 44 -6.50 2.58 -9.60
CA GLY A 44 -7.68 3.45 -9.48
C GLY A 44 -8.29 3.82 -10.84
N GLU A 45 -7.47 4.13 -11.86
CA GLU A 45 -7.99 4.39 -13.21
C GLU A 45 -8.57 3.14 -13.88
N SER A 46 -8.16 1.94 -13.45
CA SER A 46 -8.67 0.67 -13.98
C SER A 46 -10.05 0.30 -13.43
N ASP A 47 -10.53 0.93 -12.36
CA ASP A 47 -11.84 0.65 -11.76
C ASP A 47 -12.98 0.75 -12.78
N ARG A 48 -12.90 1.75 -13.67
CA ARG A 48 -13.89 1.95 -14.73
C ARG A 48 -14.02 0.75 -15.67
N LEU A 49 -12.95 -0.01 -15.89
CA LEU A 49 -12.99 -1.18 -16.79
C LEU A 49 -13.94 -2.25 -16.27
N PHE A 50 -14.09 -2.39 -14.96
CA PHE A 50 -15.01 -3.32 -14.32
C PHE A 50 -16.46 -2.80 -14.37
N THR A 51 -16.66 -1.51 -14.09
CA THR A 51 -17.98 -0.86 -14.20
C THR A 51 -18.50 -0.87 -15.64
N ASP A 52 -17.66 -0.49 -16.60
CA ASP A 52 -18.04 -0.43 -18.02
C ASP A 52 -18.33 -1.83 -18.59
N ALA A 53 -17.66 -2.86 -18.08
CA ALA A 53 -17.92 -4.25 -18.43
C ALA A 53 -19.22 -4.79 -17.80
N GLY A 54 -19.91 -4.05 -16.93
CA GLY A 54 -21.16 -4.48 -16.31
C GLY A 54 -21.03 -5.69 -15.38
N VAL A 55 -19.82 -5.97 -14.87
CA VAL A 55 -19.60 -7.07 -13.92
C VAL A 55 -19.88 -6.54 -12.50
N PRO A 56 -20.77 -7.19 -11.71
CA PRO A 56 -20.97 -6.82 -10.31
C PRO A 56 -19.63 -6.93 -9.54
N THR A 57 -19.03 -5.79 -9.19
CA THR A 57 -17.66 -5.74 -8.65
C THR A 57 -17.62 -5.03 -7.31
N THR A 58 -16.92 -5.61 -6.35
CA THR A 58 -16.47 -4.90 -5.13
C THR A 58 -15.06 -4.38 -5.34
N PHE A 59 -14.85 -3.11 -5.05
CA PHE A 59 -13.55 -2.45 -5.14
C PHE A 59 -12.87 -2.53 -3.77
N LEU A 60 -11.87 -3.41 -3.64
CA LEU A 60 -11.19 -3.69 -2.38
C LEU A 60 -9.91 -2.86 -2.28
N LEU A 61 -9.94 -1.80 -1.46
CA LEU A 61 -8.76 -0.99 -1.13
C LEU A 61 -7.95 -1.71 -0.05
N THR A 62 -6.80 -2.21 -0.45
CA THR A 62 -5.85 -2.81 0.50
C THR A 62 -4.92 -1.74 1.09
N SER A 63 -4.30 -2.07 2.21
CA SER A 63 -3.29 -1.25 2.87
C SER A 63 -1.88 -1.79 2.61
N PHE A 64 -0.84 -1.24 3.26
CA PHE A 64 0.53 -1.73 3.14
C PHE A 64 0.63 -3.20 3.57
N TYR A 65 1.34 -4.03 2.79
CA TYR A 65 1.46 -5.45 3.14
C TYR A 65 2.63 -5.67 4.10
N TRP A 66 2.34 -6.23 5.29
CA TRP A 66 3.39 -6.62 6.25
C TRP A 66 4.37 -7.63 5.64
N ASP A 67 3.93 -8.42 4.69
CA ASP A 67 4.73 -9.38 3.92
C ASP A 67 5.87 -8.73 3.14
N ASN A 68 5.77 -7.42 2.82
CA ASN A 68 6.84 -6.66 2.19
C ASN A 68 8.10 -6.59 3.06
N LEU A 69 7.94 -6.66 4.38
CA LEU A 69 9.08 -6.68 5.31
C LEU A 69 9.88 -7.98 5.20
N ILE A 70 9.25 -9.07 4.74
CA ILE A 70 9.86 -10.40 4.62
C ILE A 70 10.36 -10.64 3.19
N HIS A 71 9.49 -10.43 2.20
CA HIS A 71 9.71 -10.91 0.82
C HIS A 71 10.30 -9.85 -0.11
N PHE A 72 10.10 -8.56 0.16
CA PHE A 72 10.52 -7.48 -0.74
C PHE A 72 11.68 -6.62 -0.19
N GLY A 73 12.40 -7.17 0.79
CA GLY A 73 13.61 -6.53 1.31
C GLY A 73 13.38 -5.22 2.08
N MET A 74 12.13 -4.91 2.46
CA MET A 74 11.79 -3.72 3.24
C MET A 74 11.99 -3.91 4.75
N GLY A 75 12.39 -5.12 5.18
CA GLY A 75 12.70 -5.43 6.57
C GLY A 75 13.98 -4.76 7.08
N PRO A 76 14.29 -4.93 8.38
CA PRO A 76 15.45 -4.31 9.00
C PRO A 76 16.77 -4.71 8.34
N LYS A 77 17.69 -3.77 8.24
CA LYS A 77 19.05 -3.96 7.70
C LYS A 77 20.10 -3.74 8.79
N ALA A 78 21.18 -4.54 8.75
CA ALA A 78 22.30 -4.32 9.64
C ALA A 78 23.04 -3.03 9.29
N GLY A 79 23.24 -2.17 10.27
CA GLY A 79 24.10 -1.01 10.17
C GLY A 79 25.58 -1.35 10.45
N PRO A 80 26.50 -0.40 10.24
CA PRO A 80 27.91 -0.59 10.46
C PRO A 80 28.28 -0.86 11.94
N ASP A 81 27.42 -0.48 12.86
CA ASP A 81 27.51 -0.72 14.31
C ASP A 81 26.93 -2.08 14.76
N GLY A 82 26.45 -2.90 13.80
CA GLY A 82 25.87 -4.20 14.07
C GLY A 82 24.40 -4.17 14.55
N ARG A 83 23.81 -2.99 14.75
CA ARG A 83 22.39 -2.84 15.06
C ARG A 83 21.53 -3.06 13.81
N LEU A 84 20.26 -3.41 14.03
CA LEU A 84 19.27 -3.48 12.96
C LEU A 84 18.53 -2.16 12.84
N TYR A 85 18.46 -1.61 11.64
CA TYR A 85 17.74 -0.39 11.32
C TYR A 85 16.56 -0.67 10.39
N PHE A 86 15.41 -0.14 10.78
CA PHE A 86 14.19 -0.18 9.98
C PHE A 86 13.88 1.22 9.46
N ALA A 87 14.08 1.44 8.17
CA ALA A 87 13.89 2.74 7.51
C ALA A 87 12.45 2.86 6.98
N LEU A 88 11.75 3.91 7.40
CA LEU A 88 10.40 4.21 6.92
C LEU A 88 10.19 5.73 6.85
N PRO A 89 9.71 6.28 5.70
CA PRO A 89 9.54 7.72 5.54
C PRO A 89 8.16 8.22 6.02
N MET A 90 7.69 7.73 7.19
CA MET A 90 6.39 8.06 7.76
C MET A 90 6.46 9.00 8.99
N ALA A 91 7.68 9.41 9.40
CA ALA A 91 7.88 10.14 10.64
C ALA A 91 7.17 9.43 11.83
N ASP A 92 6.30 10.15 12.53
CA ASP A 92 5.47 9.65 13.64
C ASP A 92 4.04 9.25 13.21
N ARG A 93 3.74 9.34 11.89
CA ARG A 93 2.42 9.00 11.38
C ARG A 93 2.24 7.49 11.28
N PRO A 94 1.07 6.97 11.69
CA PRO A 94 0.78 5.55 11.54
C PRO A 94 0.51 5.20 10.07
N LEU A 95 1.08 4.08 9.64
CA LEU A 95 0.82 3.48 8.34
C LEU A 95 -0.22 2.36 8.52
N PRO A 96 -1.35 2.39 7.78
CA PRO A 96 -2.26 1.26 7.73
C PRO A 96 -1.57 0.08 7.03
N GLY A 97 -1.62 -1.08 7.62
CA GLY A 97 -1.04 -2.30 7.06
C GLY A 97 -1.84 -3.55 7.39
N ILE A 98 -1.61 -4.60 6.62
CA ILE A 98 -2.34 -5.86 6.69
C ILE A 98 -1.45 -7.02 6.25
N ALA A 99 -1.64 -8.21 6.83
CA ALA A 99 -1.02 -9.43 6.31
C ALA A 99 -1.72 -9.88 5.01
N ALA A 100 -0.98 -10.37 4.03
CA ALA A 100 -1.54 -10.80 2.75
C ALA A 100 -2.61 -11.91 2.92
N GLU A 101 -2.43 -12.80 3.89
CA GLU A 101 -3.41 -13.84 4.22
C GLU A 101 -4.76 -13.24 4.66
N ASP A 102 -4.74 -12.17 5.45
CA ASP A 102 -5.95 -11.51 5.94
C ASP A 102 -6.71 -10.78 4.82
N ILE A 103 -6.02 -10.31 3.78
CA ILE A 103 -6.67 -9.81 2.56
C ILE A 103 -7.53 -10.92 1.95
N GLY A 104 -6.99 -12.14 1.85
CA GLY A 104 -7.72 -13.32 1.37
C GLY A 104 -8.93 -13.66 2.24
N ARG A 105 -8.80 -13.59 3.55
CA ARG A 105 -9.91 -13.79 4.51
C ARG A 105 -10.99 -12.75 4.35
N CYS A 106 -10.63 -11.47 4.21
CA CYS A 106 -11.58 -10.38 3.94
C CYS A 106 -12.32 -10.59 2.62
N ALA A 107 -11.60 -10.91 1.54
CA ALA A 107 -12.19 -11.19 0.23
C ALA A 107 -13.15 -12.38 0.29
N HIS A 108 -12.78 -13.48 0.98
CA HIS A 108 -13.65 -14.62 1.20
C HIS A 108 -14.92 -14.23 1.96
N GLY A 109 -14.79 -13.40 3.02
CA GLY A 109 -15.93 -12.87 3.77
C GLY A 109 -16.89 -12.06 2.88
N ILE A 110 -16.37 -11.23 1.98
CA ILE A 110 -17.14 -10.47 1.01
C ILE A 110 -17.87 -11.41 0.05
N PHE A 111 -17.21 -12.42 -0.50
CA PHE A 111 -17.85 -13.40 -1.40
C PHE A 111 -18.99 -14.18 -0.71
N LYS A 112 -18.82 -14.54 0.56
CA LYS A 112 -19.87 -15.22 1.33
C LYS A 112 -21.14 -14.39 1.52
N ARG A 113 -21.06 -13.07 1.44
CA ARG A 113 -22.20 -12.15 1.51
C ARG A 113 -22.84 -11.88 0.14
N GLY A 114 -22.38 -12.57 -0.89
CA GLY A 114 -22.93 -12.48 -2.24
C GLY A 114 -22.77 -11.08 -2.84
N THR A 115 -23.83 -10.55 -3.43
CA THR A 115 -23.82 -9.25 -4.12
C THR A 115 -24.03 -8.04 -3.22
N GLU A 116 -24.10 -8.21 -1.90
CA GLU A 116 -24.31 -7.10 -0.96
C GLU A 116 -23.26 -5.99 -1.10
N PHE A 117 -22.02 -6.37 -1.43
CA PHE A 117 -20.91 -5.45 -1.63
C PHE A 117 -20.68 -5.06 -3.09
N ALA A 118 -21.46 -5.57 -4.04
CA ALA A 118 -21.33 -5.19 -5.43
C ALA A 118 -21.55 -3.69 -5.64
N GLY A 119 -20.66 -3.05 -6.39
CA GLY A 119 -20.64 -1.60 -6.61
C GLY A 119 -20.10 -0.78 -5.43
N ARG A 120 -19.65 -1.42 -4.35
CA ARG A 120 -19.09 -0.72 -3.19
C ARG A 120 -17.58 -0.75 -3.19
N THR A 121 -16.98 0.31 -2.63
CA THR A 121 -15.56 0.37 -2.25
C THR A 121 -15.43 0.00 -0.78
N VAL A 122 -14.55 -0.95 -0.47
CA VAL A 122 -14.30 -1.44 0.89
C VAL A 122 -12.81 -1.29 1.18
N GLY A 123 -12.45 -0.46 2.17
CA GLY A 123 -11.09 -0.35 2.67
C GLY A 123 -10.81 -1.38 3.76
N ILE A 124 -9.64 -2.01 3.71
CA ILE A 124 -9.20 -2.97 4.73
C ILE A 124 -7.81 -2.64 5.27
N ALA A 125 -7.65 -2.77 6.58
CA ALA A 125 -6.39 -2.70 7.30
C ALA A 125 -6.46 -3.62 8.52
N GLY A 126 -5.34 -4.26 8.86
CA GLY A 126 -5.23 -5.03 10.10
C GLY A 126 -4.90 -4.12 11.28
N GLU A 127 -3.88 -3.27 11.10
CA GLU A 127 -3.41 -2.33 12.12
C GLU A 127 -2.95 -1.01 11.49
N HIS A 128 -2.85 0.02 12.34
CA HIS A 128 -2.24 1.30 12.00
C HIS A 128 -1.05 1.50 12.93
N LEU A 129 0.18 1.34 12.41
CA LEU A 129 1.39 1.36 13.21
C LEU A 129 2.35 2.47 12.77
N THR A 130 2.91 3.18 13.74
CA THR A 130 4.05 4.07 13.49
C THR A 130 5.31 3.25 13.22
N GLY A 131 6.33 3.86 12.59
CA GLY A 131 7.62 3.20 12.39
C GLY A 131 8.26 2.71 13.69
N ALA A 132 8.09 3.44 14.79
CA ALA A 132 8.58 3.02 16.10
C ALA A 132 7.84 1.78 16.63
N GLN A 133 6.52 1.72 16.47
CA GLN A 133 5.72 0.54 16.85
C GLN A 133 6.07 -0.69 16.01
N MET A 134 6.29 -0.51 14.71
CA MET A 134 6.78 -1.59 13.83
C MET A 134 8.16 -2.08 14.27
N ALA A 135 9.11 -1.19 14.55
CA ALA A 135 10.44 -1.54 15.02
C ALA A 135 10.38 -2.31 16.36
N ALA A 136 9.50 -1.90 17.29
CA ALA A 136 9.28 -2.63 18.53
C ALA A 136 8.70 -4.03 18.30
N GLY A 137 7.78 -4.19 17.34
CA GLY A 137 7.25 -5.48 16.92
C GLY A 137 8.34 -6.38 16.34
N LEU A 138 9.15 -5.84 15.43
CA LEU A 138 10.28 -6.54 14.83
C LEU A 138 11.34 -6.93 15.86
N THR A 139 11.62 -6.07 16.87
CA THR A 139 12.50 -6.38 17.98
C THR A 139 12.03 -7.62 18.73
N ARG A 140 10.74 -7.69 19.07
CA ARG A 140 10.17 -8.86 19.75
C ARG A 140 10.25 -10.13 18.90
N ALA A 141 9.95 -10.01 17.63
CA ALA A 141 9.93 -11.17 16.70
C ALA A 141 11.34 -11.72 16.43
N LEU A 142 12.34 -10.83 16.31
CA LEU A 142 13.72 -11.21 15.95
C LEU A 142 14.60 -11.50 17.19
N GLY A 143 14.16 -11.15 18.39
CA GLY A 143 14.98 -11.24 19.61
C GLY A 143 16.21 -10.34 19.61
N ARG A 144 16.25 -9.32 18.76
CA ARG A 144 17.34 -8.35 18.59
C ARG A 144 16.75 -6.95 18.44
N GLU A 145 17.41 -5.95 19.02
CA GLU A 145 16.98 -4.57 18.91
C GLU A 145 16.89 -4.11 17.45
N VAL A 146 15.74 -3.56 17.07
CA VAL A 146 15.51 -2.90 15.78
C VAL A 146 15.22 -1.42 16.06
N VAL A 147 15.99 -0.55 15.46
CA VAL A 147 15.86 0.91 15.61
C VAL A 147 15.10 1.46 14.41
N HIS A 148 13.99 2.18 14.67
CA HIS A 148 13.32 2.91 13.60
C HIS A 148 14.18 4.12 13.19
N GLN A 149 14.44 4.24 11.89
CA GLN A 149 15.10 5.37 11.27
C GLN A 149 14.14 6.08 10.35
N HIS A 150 13.76 7.31 10.71
CA HIS A 150 13.03 8.15 9.77
C HIS A 150 13.92 8.56 8.61
N VAL A 151 13.40 8.41 7.39
CA VAL A 151 14.07 8.81 6.14
C VAL A 151 13.20 9.86 5.46
N PRO A 152 13.72 11.03 5.09
CA PRO A 152 12.98 12.00 4.27
C PRO A 152 12.56 11.39 2.92
N PHE A 153 11.41 11.80 2.38
CA PHE A 153 10.88 11.23 1.13
C PHE A 153 11.84 11.37 -0.04
N ASP A 154 12.53 12.52 -0.17
CA ASP A 154 13.48 12.75 -1.27
C ASP A 154 14.67 11.80 -1.18
N VAL A 155 15.17 11.56 0.04
CA VAL A 155 16.20 10.56 0.28
C VAL A 155 15.70 9.17 -0.07
N TYR A 156 14.46 8.82 0.32
CA TYR A 156 13.86 7.51 0.02
C TYR A 156 13.72 7.31 -1.50
N ARG A 157 13.22 8.32 -2.23
CA ARG A 157 13.15 8.28 -3.71
C ARG A 157 14.52 8.06 -4.35
N GLY A 158 15.59 8.60 -3.75
CA GLY A 158 16.98 8.50 -4.23
C GLY A 158 17.70 7.20 -3.89
N LEU A 159 17.08 6.22 -3.23
CA LEU A 159 17.76 4.98 -2.80
C LEU A 159 18.15 4.05 -3.96
N GLY A 160 17.73 4.31 -5.19
CA GLY A 160 18.19 3.64 -6.41
C GLY A 160 17.71 2.21 -6.62
N PHE A 161 16.85 1.66 -5.77
CA PHE A 161 16.20 0.38 -6.05
C PHE A 161 15.00 0.56 -6.99
N PRO A 162 14.62 -0.46 -7.78
CA PRO A 162 13.47 -0.37 -8.68
C PRO A 162 12.18 -0.02 -7.93
N GLY A 163 11.52 1.08 -8.31
CA GLY A 163 10.29 1.55 -7.68
C GLY A 163 10.49 2.47 -6.47
N ALA A 164 11.72 2.90 -6.14
CA ALA A 164 11.98 3.80 -5.02
C ALA A 164 11.22 5.13 -5.12
N GLU A 165 11.10 5.70 -6.32
CA GLU A 165 10.34 6.94 -6.55
C GLU A 165 8.85 6.75 -6.31
N ASP A 166 8.27 5.66 -6.84
CA ASP A 166 6.85 5.31 -6.66
C ASP A 166 6.51 5.07 -5.19
N LEU A 167 7.33 4.27 -4.49
CA LEU A 167 7.14 4.02 -3.06
C LEU A 167 7.36 5.28 -2.21
N GLY A 168 8.33 6.13 -2.56
CA GLY A 168 8.54 7.41 -1.88
C GLY A 168 7.33 8.33 -2.01
N ASN A 169 6.71 8.39 -3.20
CA ASN A 169 5.47 9.11 -3.42
C ASN A 169 4.29 8.48 -2.65
N MET A 170 4.19 7.15 -2.62
CA MET A 170 3.17 6.45 -1.85
C MET A 170 3.25 6.79 -0.36
N PHE A 171 4.43 6.73 0.24
CA PHE A 171 4.60 7.07 1.65
C PHE A 171 4.29 8.53 1.93
N GLN A 172 4.69 9.44 1.03
CA GLN A 172 4.31 10.85 1.15
C GLN A 172 2.80 11.02 1.12
N PHE A 173 2.11 10.41 0.16
CA PHE A 173 0.65 10.44 0.05
C PHE A 173 -0.06 9.89 1.29
N LYS A 174 0.48 8.82 1.88
CA LYS A 174 -0.10 8.21 3.09
C LYS A 174 0.15 9.03 4.36
N ARG A 175 1.20 9.86 4.38
CA ARG A 175 1.55 10.69 5.54
C ARG A 175 0.82 12.04 5.55
N ASP A 176 0.72 12.73 4.41
CA ASP A 176 0.24 14.11 4.23
C ASP A 176 -1.28 14.14 4.01
#